data_b4b8921e6e766240b62e83e3ceea1134
#
_entry.id   b4b8921e6e766240b62e83e3ceea1134
#
_cell.length_a   1.000
_cell.length_b   1.000
_cell.length_c   1.000
_cell.angle_alpha   90.00
_cell.angle_beta   90.00
_cell.angle_gamma   90.00
#
_symmetry.space_group_name_H-M   'P 1'
#
loop_
_entity.id
_entity.type
_entity.pdbx_description
1 polymer ?
#
loop_
_entity_poly.entity_id
_entity_poly.type
_entity_poly.pdbx_seq_one_letter_code
_entity_poly.pdbx_strand_id
1 'polypeptide(L)'
;MITRRRLLQSFCALPSLFAWPVSGQTHTALDVEQLKSVYKQRLKKILASGALPYIDIESSCNPSRVDIRDIAKDLDRLNIGLMALSSDLGRNQFDKRIRYDDFPQRLMAEYADRFIPVGNGGQPPFLTEAADEFLEAQEAAARQKAILMFGEYELRHYPSPRQVKRGDTDRDVEVIIDGPTGQRLFSMSEKTGLAFQIHYEIEDRFLPPLEKMLAQYPKARVIWCHVAQVRFSERASQYSATYVDGLIRRFPNLYFDTAFGDSASIYPVSGQRHSRIWSDNGDVKPEWRDLIVAHPGRFLSALDLGQDRLHRIAEYDQKHRYFLSRLPDSIRHEVAYRNAWKLLFNEEFA
;
A
#
# COMPACT_ATOMS: atom_id res chain seq x y z
N MET A 1 -62.06 32.87 48.70
CA MET A 1 -61.45 31.63 48.19
C MET A 1 -60.77 31.98 46.90
N ILE A 2 -59.43 32.05 46.89
CA ILE A 2 -58.63 32.50 45.78
C ILE A 2 -57.83 31.31 45.29
N THR A 3 -58.07 30.82 44.09
CA THR A 3 -57.39 29.71 43.46
C THR A 3 -56.25 30.27 42.59
N ARG A 4 -55.02 29.99 42.98
CA ARG A 4 -53.80 30.29 42.22
C ARG A 4 -53.58 29.25 41.11
N ARG A 5 -53.65 29.65 39.84
CA ARG A 5 -53.13 28.91 38.67
C ARG A 5 -51.63 29.08 38.63
N ARG A 6 -50.87 27.98 38.71
CA ARG A 6 -49.44 27.94 38.40
C ARG A 6 -49.28 27.69 36.89
N LEU A 7 -48.66 28.64 36.22
CA LEU A 7 -48.12 28.45 34.85
C LEU A 7 -46.83 27.58 34.96
N LEU A 8 -46.85 26.41 34.35
CA LEU A 8 -45.66 25.64 34.05
C LEU A 8 -45.06 26.16 32.73
N GLN A 9 -43.94 26.86 32.80
CA GLN A 9 -43.12 27.17 31.66
C GLN A 9 -42.23 25.93 31.36
N SER A 10 -42.54 25.23 30.30
CA SER A 10 -41.67 24.19 29.73
C SER A 10 -40.48 24.84 29.06
N PHE A 11 -39.33 24.75 29.70
CA PHE A 11 -38.05 25.01 29.00
C PHE A 11 -37.72 23.81 28.12
N CYS A 12 -37.91 23.97 26.80
CA CYS A 12 -37.27 23.10 25.83
C CYS A 12 -35.77 23.39 25.81
N ALA A 13 -35.01 22.56 26.48
CA ALA A 13 -33.55 22.53 26.32
C ALA A 13 -33.24 21.92 24.94
N LEU A 14 -32.82 22.73 24.00
CA LEU A 14 -32.19 22.29 22.77
C LEU A 14 -30.87 21.58 23.16
N PRO A 15 -30.61 20.37 22.67
CA PRO A 15 -29.28 19.80 22.82
C PRO A 15 -28.31 20.63 21.97
N SER A 16 -27.44 21.37 22.65
CA SER A 16 -26.27 21.97 22.02
C SER A 16 -25.41 20.84 21.47
N LEU A 17 -25.44 20.66 20.17
CA LEU A 17 -24.45 19.89 19.43
C LEU A 17 -23.10 20.59 19.64
N PHE A 18 -22.40 20.25 20.69
CA PHE A 18 -20.98 20.50 20.79
C PHE A 18 -20.31 19.62 19.72
N ALA A 19 -20.15 20.19 18.52
CA ALA A 19 -19.14 19.72 17.60
C ALA A 19 -17.79 19.90 18.33
N TRP A 20 -17.21 18.81 18.82
CA TRP A 20 -15.84 18.81 19.29
C TRP A 20 -15.00 19.22 18.05
N PRO A 21 -14.13 20.25 18.18
CA PRO A 21 -13.19 20.50 17.13
C PRO A 21 -12.35 19.21 17.00
N VAL A 22 -12.41 18.56 15.85
CA VAL A 22 -11.38 17.62 15.43
C VAL A 22 -10.10 18.44 15.52
N SER A 23 -9.26 18.16 16.53
CA SER A 23 -7.98 18.83 16.66
C SER A 23 -7.20 18.43 15.42
N GLY A 24 -7.20 19.28 14.41
CA GLY A 24 -6.47 19.06 13.19
C GLY A 24 -5.00 18.91 13.55
N GLN A 25 -4.46 17.70 13.49
CA GLN A 25 -3.02 17.53 13.52
C GLN A 25 -2.46 18.35 12.36
N THR A 26 -1.67 19.36 12.70
CA THR A 26 -0.96 20.17 11.70
C THR A 26 0.27 19.37 11.26
N HIS A 27 0.22 18.84 10.05
CA HIS A 27 1.37 18.18 9.45
C HIS A 27 2.28 19.23 8.82
N THR A 28 3.59 19.04 8.93
CA THR A 28 4.56 19.83 8.17
C THR A 28 4.48 19.41 6.71
N ALA A 29 4.25 20.39 5.83
CA ALA A 29 4.25 20.14 4.39
C ALA A 29 5.65 19.70 3.93
N LEU A 30 5.71 18.70 3.05
CA LEU A 30 6.95 18.24 2.44
C LEU A 30 7.46 19.25 1.42
N ASP A 31 8.76 19.52 1.43
CA ASP A 31 9.44 20.10 0.29
C ASP A 31 9.72 19.00 -0.74
N VAL A 32 8.79 18.82 -1.67
CA VAL A 32 8.83 17.75 -2.67
C VAL A 32 10.05 17.89 -3.59
N GLU A 33 10.47 19.11 -3.93
CA GLU A 33 11.64 19.32 -4.79
C GLU A 33 12.94 18.99 -4.05
N GLN A 34 13.04 19.31 -2.78
CA GLN A 34 14.16 18.88 -1.95
C GLN A 34 14.19 17.36 -1.82
N LEU A 35 13.06 16.71 -1.57
CA LEU A 35 12.96 15.24 -1.50
C LEU A 35 13.39 14.59 -2.81
N LYS A 36 12.89 15.06 -3.94
CA LYS A 36 13.33 14.58 -5.26
C LYS A 36 14.84 14.68 -5.43
N SER A 37 15.43 15.80 -5.02
CA SER A 37 16.87 16.02 -5.12
C SER A 37 17.66 14.99 -4.31
N VAL A 38 17.31 14.78 -3.04
CA VAL A 38 18.03 13.83 -2.16
C VAL A 38 17.82 12.38 -2.59
N TYR A 39 16.62 12.01 -3.02
CA TYR A 39 16.33 10.68 -3.55
C TYR A 39 17.12 10.40 -4.83
N LYS A 40 17.15 11.35 -5.75
CA LYS A 40 17.90 11.24 -7.00
C LYS A 40 19.40 11.09 -6.74
N GLN A 41 19.95 11.87 -5.82
CA GLN A 41 21.36 11.74 -5.42
C GLN A 41 21.65 10.34 -4.86
N ARG A 42 20.80 9.81 -3.99
CA ARG A 42 20.95 8.46 -3.43
C ARG A 42 20.92 7.38 -4.51
N LEU A 43 19.91 7.40 -5.37
CA LEU A 43 19.77 6.42 -6.45
C LEU A 43 20.98 6.49 -7.41
N LYS A 44 21.41 7.70 -7.80
CA LYS A 44 22.60 7.90 -8.66
C LYS A 44 23.89 7.41 -7.99
N LYS A 45 24.04 7.62 -6.67
CA LYS A 45 25.20 7.13 -5.90
C LYS A 45 25.29 5.61 -5.94
N ILE A 46 24.16 4.90 -5.75
CA ILE A 46 24.11 3.45 -5.82
C ILE A 46 24.41 2.97 -7.24
N LEU A 47 23.82 3.60 -8.27
CA LEU A 47 24.10 3.27 -9.67
C LEU A 47 25.59 3.47 -10.01
N ALA A 48 26.21 4.53 -9.55
CA ALA A 48 27.64 4.81 -9.75
C ALA A 48 28.57 3.76 -9.08
N SER A 49 28.11 3.06 -8.05
CA SER A 49 28.83 1.92 -7.45
C SER A 49 28.71 0.62 -8.25
N GLY A 50 27.96 0.61 -9.36
CA GLY A 50 27.69 -0.59 -10.16
C GLY A 50 26.56 -1.48 -9.62
N ALA A 51 25.88 -1.05 -8.53
CA ALA A 51 24.72 -1.76 -8.00
C ALA A 51 23.43 -1.25 -8.62
N LEU A 52 22.44 -2.13 -8.77
CA LEU A 52 21.09 -1.75 -9.18
C LEU A 52 20.27 -1.37 -7.93
N PRO A 53 19.92 -0.08 -7.73
CA PRO A 53 18.96 0.29 -6.69
C PRO A 53 17.55 -0.14 -7.10
N TYR A 54 16.67 -0.35 -6.13
CA TYR A 54 15.24 -0.38 -6.38
C TYR A 54 14.50 0.46 -5.35
N ILE A 55 13.27 0.84 -5.69
CA ILE A 55 12.33 1.51 -4.79
C ILE A 55 11.34 0.47 -4.31
N ASP A 56 11.44 0.10 -3.05
CA ASP A 56 10.42 -0.73 -2.39
C ASP A 56 9.18 0.14 -2.16
N ILE A 57 8.12 -0.15 -2.93
CA ILE A 57 6.91 0.66 -2.88
C ILE A 57 5.94 0.22 -1.78
N GLU A 58 6.19 -0.95 -1.17
CA GLU A 58 5.27 -1.53 -0.20
C GLU A 58 6.01 -2.27 0.90
N SER A 59 6.04 -1.64 2.07
CA SER A 59 6.44 -2.24 3.34
C SER A 59 5.73 -1.52 4.49
N SER A 60 5.60 -2.20 5.62
CA SER A 60 4.94 -1.64 6.79
C SER A 60 5.64 -2.00 8.09
N CYS A 61 5.46 -1.20 9.12
CA CYS A 61 5.94 -1.52 10.46
C CYS A 61 5.03 -0.97 11.55
N ASN A 62 5.12 -1.56 12.72
CA ASN A 62 4.62 -0.94 13.92
C ASN A 62 5.70 -0.01 14.49
N PRO A 63 5.53 1.32 14.45
CA PRO A 63 6.55 2.29 14.83
C PRO A 63 7.05 2.16 16.27
N SER A 64 6.28 1.53 17.15
CA SER A 64 6.67 1.30 18.55
C SER A 64 7.55 0.06 18.75
N ARG A 65 7.73 -0.76 17.71
CA ARG A 65 8.41 -2.05 17.80
C ARG A 65 9.63 -2.17 16.89
N VAL A 66 9.96 -1.13 16.16
CA VAL A 66 11.11 -1.13 15.23
C VAL A 66 12.06 0.02 15.55
N ASP A 67 13.34 -0.21 15.39
CA ASP A 67 14.32 0.86 15.32
C ASP A 67 14.53 1.24 13.84
N ILE A 68 14.05 2.44 13.47
CA ILE A 68 14.18 2.98 12.11
C ILE A 68 15.64 3.03 11.67
N ARG A 69 16.56 3.27 12.60
CA ARG A 69 18.01 3.30 12.33
C ARG A 69 18.53 1.98 11.80
N ASP A 70 18.04 0.86 12.32
CA ASP A 70 18.49 -0.44 11.85
C ASP A 70 17.95 -0.75 10.46
N ILE A 71 16.70 -0.38 10.16
CA ILE A 71 16.16 -0.45 8.80
C ILE A 71 16.99 0.42 7.86
N ALA A 72 17.30 1.67 8.23
CA ALA A 72 18.10 2.58 7.42
C ALA A 72 19.50 2.03 7.11
N LYS A 73 20.16 1.37 8.08
CA LYS A 73 21.46 0.68 7.88
C LYS A 73 21.32 -0.48 6.90
N ASP A 74 20.23 -1.23 7.00
CA ASP A 74 19.98 -2.36 6.07
C ASP A 74 19.73 -1.86 4.64
N LEU A 75 18.98 -0.77 4.45
CA LEU A 75 18.83 -0.15 3.14
C LEU A 75 20.17 0.24 2.53
N ASP A 76 21.09 0.80 3.33
CA ASP A 76 22.44 1.16 2.87
C ASP A 76 23.27 -0.08 2.51
N ARG A 77 23.31 -1.05 3.39
CA ARG A 77 24.09 -2.28 3.23
C ARG A 77 23.66 -3.10 2.01
N LEU A 78 22.36 -3.12 1.73
CA LEU A 78 21.76 -3.88 0.65
C LEU A 78 21.61 -3.10 -0.66
N ASN A 79 22.01 -1.81 -0.70
CA ASN A 79 21.80 -0.93 -1.84
C ASN A 79 20.31 -0.83 -2.25
N ILE A 80 19.40 -0.87 -1.26
CA ILE A 80 17.99 -0.56 -1.49
C ILE A 80 17.88 0.95 -1.63
N GLY A 81 17.35 1.40 -2.76
CA GLY A 81 17.31 2.82 -3.09
C GLY A 81 16.44 3.61 -2.11
N LEU A 82 15.16 3.33 -2.11
CA LEU A 82 14.16 3.97 -1.25
C LEU A 82 13.17 2.91 -0.76
N MET A 83 12.52 3.19 0.37
CA MET A 83 11.47 2.35 0.92
C MET A 83 10.25 3.18 1.28
N ALA A 84 9.09 2.83 0.74
CA ALA A 84 7.80 3.31 1.21
C ALA A 84 7.41 2.49 2.45
N LEU A 85 7.56 3.10 3.62
CA LEU A 85 7.33 2.43 4.89
C LEU A 85 6.11 3.04 5.59
N SER A 86 4.97 2.35 5.52
CA SER A 86 3.74 2.76 6.19
C SER A 86 3.73 2.33 7.66
N SER A 87 2.94 3.03 8.49
CA SER A 87 2.70 2.58 9.85
C SER A 87 1.59 1.55 9.91
N ASP A 88 1.86 0.45 10.64
CA ASP A 88 0.92 -0.62 10.96
C ASP A 88 0.71 -0.63 12.47
N LEU A 89 -0.32 0.07 12.93
CA LEU A 89 -0.59 0.20 14.36
C LEU A 89 -1.23 -1.06 14.96
N GLY A 90 -1.95 -1.84 14.16
CA GLY A 90 -2.66 -3.03 14.59
C GLY A 90 -3.78 -2.76 15.61
N ARG A 91 -4.58 -3.80 15.90
CA ARG A 91 -5.77 -3.70 16.76
C ARG A 91 -5.43 -3.28 18.20
N ASN A 92 -4.36 -3.80 18.78
CA ASN A 92 -3.99 -3.52 20.18
C ASN A 92 -3.54 -2.07 20.44
N GLN A 93 -3.23 -1.33 19.38
CA GLN A 93 -2.82 0.07 19.44
C GLN A 93 -3.89 1.00 18.87
N PHE A 94 -5.02 0.45 18.46
CA PHE A 94 -6.15 1.24 17.99
C PHE A 94 -6.79 1.98 19.16
N ASP A 95 -6.55 3.27 19.24
CA ASP A 95 -7.33 4.20 20.04
C ASP A 95 -8.29 4.93 19.11
N LYS A 96 -9.58 4.90 19.40
CA LYS A 96 -10.60 5.61 18.59
C LYS A 96 -10.34 7.10 18.41
N ARG A 97 -9.46 7.68 19.24
CA ARG A 97 -9.00 9.08 19.13
C ARG A 97 -7.76 9.23 18.27
N ILE A 98 -7.00 8.15 18.01
CA ILE A 98 -5.80 8.16 17.18
C ILE A 98 -6.18 7.59 15.81
N ARG A 99 -6.46 8.49 14.85
CA ARG A 99 -6.82 8.14 13.48
C ARG A 99 -5.64 8.23 12.52
N TYR A 100 -4.51 8.68 13.03
CA TYR A 100 -3.32 8.99 12.27
C TYR A 100 -2.14 9.11 13.22
N ASP A 101 -0.96 8.68 12.82
CA ASP A 101 0.28 8.90 13.58
C ASP A 101 1.25 9.84 12.85
N ASP A 102 2.28 10.28 13.52
CA ASP A 102 3.32 11.18 13.02
C ASP A 102 4.50 10.44 12.37
N PHE A 103 4.36 9.16 12.13
CA PHE A 103 5.46 8.32 11.65
C PHE A 103 6.10 8.83 10.35
N PRO A 104 5.35 9.25 9.31
CA PRO A 104 5.96 9.83 8.12
C PRO A 104 6.83 11.05 8.42
N GLN A 105 6.42 11.91 9.36
CA GLN A 105 7.18 13.09 9.75
C GLN A 105 8.49 12.71 10.47
N ARG A 106 8.46 11.70 11.33
CA ARG A 106 9.67 11.18 12.01
C ARG A 106 10.65 10.57 11.01
N LEU A 107 10.17 9.80 10.04
CA LEU A 107 10.99 9.28 8.95
C LEU A 107 11.68 10.42 8.18
N MET A 108 10.94 11.48 7.86
CA MET A 108 11.48 12.63 7.12
C MET A 108 12.47 13.45 7.96
N ALA A 109 12.27 13.57 9.26
CA ALA A 109 13.17 14.30 10.14
C ALA A 109 14.54 13.61 10.30
N GLU A 110 14.56 12.27 10.30
CA GLU A 110 15.77 11.50 10.60
C GLU A 110 16.45 10.90 9.35
N TYR A 111 15.66 10.47 8.36
CA TYR A 111 16.14 9.69 7.22
C TYR A 111 15.42 10.04 5.92
N ALA A 112 15.27 11.32 5.63
CA ALA A 112 14.55 11.82 4.46
C ALA A 112 15.11 11.32 3.12
N ASP A 113 16.36 10.88 3.05
CA ASP A 113 16.99 10.37 1.83
C ASP A 113 16.79 8.87 1.61
N ARG A 114 16.08 8.16 2.50
CA ARG A 114 15.90 6.70 2.45
C ARG A 114 14.45 6.26 2.39
N PHE A 115 13.56 7.03 3.01
CA PHE A 115 12.17 6.65 3.12
C PHE A 115 11.27 7.57 2.32
N ILE A 116 10.19 7.00 1.78
CA ILE A 116 9.10 7.70 1.13
C ILE A 116 7.99 7.87 2.17
N PRO A 117 7.53 9.10 2.46
CA PRO A 117 6.44 9.33 3.40
C PRO A 117 5.12 8.82 2.82
N VAL A 118 4.54 7.83 3.46
CA VAL A 118 3.31 7.14 3.07
C VAL A 118 2.27 7.34 4.16
N GLY A 119 0.99 7.38 3.80
CA GLY A 119 -0.11 7.36 4.75
C GLY A 119 -0.13 6.08 5.59
N ASN A 120 -0.95 6.06 6.63
CA ASN A 120 -1.11 4.86 7.46
C ASN A 120 -1.68 3.70 6.66
N GLY A 121 -1.32 2.48 7.02
CA GLY A 121 -1.93 1.26 6.49
C GLY A 121 -3.42 1.15 6.87
N GLY A 122 -4.21 0.64 5.94
CA GLY A 122 -5.66 0.47 6.10
C GLY A 122 -6.05 -0.92 6.60
N GLN A 123 -5.36 -1.42 7.61
CA GLN A 123 -5.65 -2.71 8.24
C GLN A 123 -6.82 -2.61 9.21
N PRO A 124 -7.45 -3.73 9.63
CA PRO A 124 -8.40 -3.69 10.72
C PRO A 124 -7.77 -3.12 12.01
N PRO A 125 -8.48 -2.28 12.76
CA PRO A 125 -9.91 -1.93 12.57
C PRO A 125 -10.17 -0.69 11.71
N PHE A 126 -9.16 -0.09 11.06
CA PHE A 126 -9.30 1.22 10.41
C PHE A 126 -10.36 1.23 9.32
N LEU A 127 -10.27 0.36 8.31
CA LEU A 127 -11.25 0.32 7.23
C LEU A 127 -12.54 -0.44 7.58
N THR A 128 -12.54 -1.22 8.66
CA THR A 128 -13.69 -2.05 9.03
C THR A 128 -14.58 -1.42 10.10
N GLU A 129 -14.01 -0.65 11.05
CA GLU A 129 -14.74 -0.12 12.19
C GLU A 129 -14.74 1.42 12.28
N ALA A 130 -13.83 2.09 11.55
CA ALA A 130 -13.64 3.54 11.63
C ALA A 130 -13.25 4.15 10.28
N ALA A 131 -13.81 3.64 9.17
CA ALA A 131 -13.39 4.02 7.81
C ALA A 131 -13.51 5.52 7.55
N ASP A 132 -14.58 6.16 7.98
CA ASP A 132 -14.81 7.58 7.68
C ASP A 132 -13.78 8.47 8.36
N GLU A 133 -13.54 8.28 9.65
CA GLU A 133 -12.57 9.09 10.39
C GLU A 133 -11.14 8.80 9.94
N PHE A 134 -10.83 7.54 9.65
CA PHE A 134 -9.52 7.14 9.13
C PHE A 134 -9.24 7.80 7.79
N LEU A 135 -10.16 7.68 6.83
CA LEU A 135 -10.00 8.27 5.50
C LEU A 135 -9.98 9.80 5.54
N GLU A 136 -10.74 10.43 6.45
CA GLU A 136 -10.66 11.88 6.65
C GLU A 136 -9.26 12.32 7.09
N ALA A 137 -8.62 11.57 7.99
CA ALA A 137 -7.26 11.85 8.41
C ALA A 137 -6.25 11.67 7.26
N GLN A 138 -6.39 10.62 6.44
CA GLN A 138 -5.54 10.40 5.27
C GLN A 138 -5.72 11.52 4.22
N GLU A 139 -6.95 11.93 3.96
CA GLU A 139 -7.25 13.09 3.09
C GLU A 139 -6.63 14.38 3.61
N ALA A 140 -6.68 14.61 4.93
CA ALA A 140 -6.07 15.78 5.56
C ALA A 140 -4.55 15.79 5.38
N ALA A 141 -3.88 14.65 5.59
CA ALA A 141 -2.44 14.51 5.37
C ALA A 141 -2.06 14.80 3.90
N ALA A 142 -2.84 14.30 2.94
CA ALA A 142 -2.61 14.56 1.53
C ALA A 142 -2.83 16.04 1.16
N ARG A 143 -3.91 16.66 1.66
CA ARG A 143 -4.17 18.10 1.45
C ARG A 143 -3.06 18.98 2.02
N GLN A 144 -2.46 18.59 3.13
CA GLN A 144 -1.33 19.27 3.76
C GLN A 144 0.01 18.92 3.10
N LYS A 145 0.01 18.10 2.05
CA LYS A 145 1.22 17.63 1.35
C LYS A 145 2.22 16.94 2.30
N ALA A 146 1.72 16.21 3.28
CA ALA A 146 2.53 15.51 4.28
C ALA A 146 2.93 14.09 3.87
N ILE A 147 2.35 13.58 2.78
CA ILE A 147 2.60 12.24 2.23
C ILE A 147 2.71 12.31 0.71
N LEU A 148 3.39 11.33 0.12
CA LEU A 148 3.56 11.17 -1.34
C LEU A 148 2.69 10.05 -1.93
N MET A 149 2.15 9.18 -1.08
CA MET A 149 1.33 8.04 -1.47
C MET A 149 0.45 7.64 -0.29
N PHE A 150 -0.69 7.04 -0.56
CA PHE A 150 -1.47 6.37 0.46
C PHE A 150 -0.95 4.94 0.69
N GLY A 151 -1.06 4.45 1.93
CA GLY A 151 -0.58 3.13 2.31
C GLY A 151 -1.40 1.99 1.71
N GLU A 152 -1.02 0.75 2.00
CA GLU A 152 -1.77 -0.44 1.62
C GLU A 152 -3.10 -0.47 2.37
N TYR A 153 -4.19 -0.57 1.62
CA TYR A 153 -5.55 -0.68 2.13
C TYR A 153 -6.09 -2.08 1.93
N GLU A 154 -6.40 -2.77 3.03
CA GLU A 154 -6.95 -4.13 2.98
C GLU A 154 -8.44 -4.11 2.66
N LEU A 155 -8.78 -4.21 1.38
CA LEU A 155 -10.18 -4.33 0.93
C LEU A 155 -10.64 -5.79 0.93
N ARG A 156 -9.79 -6.70 0.50
CA ARG A 156 -9.99 -8.14 0.66
C ARG A 156 -8.67 -8.78 1.02
N HIS A 157 -8.58 -9.28 2.23
CA HIS A 157 -7.37 -9.92 2.74
C HIS A 157 -7.73 -11.22 3.45
N TYR A 158 -7.07 -12.31 3.10
CA TYR A 158 -7.09 -13.56 3.86
C TYR A 158 -5.94 -13.56 4.87
N PRO A 159 -6.10 -14.20 6.05
CA PRO A 159 -4.99 -14.36 6.97
C PRO A 159 -3.76 -14.94 6.26
N SER A 160 -2.60 -14.33 6.48
CA SER A 160 -1.35 -14.80 5.90
C SER A 160 -1.04 -16.24 6.37
N PRO A 161 -0.15 -16.99 5.69
CA PRO A 161 0.21 -18.35 6.11
C PRO A 161 0.66 -18.45 7.57
N ARG A 162 1.27 -17.39 8.12
CA ARG A 162 1.69 -17.33 9.52
C ARG A 162 0.53 -17.08 10.46
N GLN A 163 -0.40 -16.21 10.09
CA GLN A 163 -1.62 -15.97 10.85
C GLN A 163 -2.47 -17.22 10.92
N VAL A 164 -2.66 -17.92 9.80
CA VAL A 164 -3.36 -19.22 9.77
C VAL A 164 -2.73 -20.21 10.75
N LYS A 165 -1.39 -20.34 10.75
CA LYS A 165 -0.68 -21.25 11.67
C LYS A 165 -0.84 -20.88 13.14
N ARG A 166 -1.09 -19.61 13.46
CA ARG A 166 -1.35 -19.13 14.83
C ARG A 166 -2.84 -19.15 15.22
N GLY A 167 -3.73 -19.48 14.27
CA GLY A 167 -5.17 -19.37 14.48
C GLY A 167 -5.68 -17.92 14.54
N ASP A 168 -4.91 -16.98 14.00
CA ASP A 168 -5.23 -15.55 13.98
C ASP A 168 -6.08 -15.25 12.74
N THR A 169 -7.33 -14.87 12.96
CA THR A 169 -8.31 -14.55 11.91
C THR A 169 -8.67 -13.07 11.84
N ASP A 170 -8.06 -12.23 12.66
CA ASP A 170 -8.38 -10.79 12.74
C ASP A 170 -8.16 -10.05 11.43
N ARG A 171 -7.36 -10.62 10.52
CA ARG A 171 -7.07 -10.09 9.20
C ARG A 171 -7.84 -10.81 8.07
N ASP A 172 -8.89 -11.56 8.36
CA ASP A 172 -9.85 -11.97 7.34
C ASP A 172 -10.84 -10.84 7.10
N VAL A 173 -10.56 -10.04 6.06
CA VAL A 173 -11.22 -8.76 5.80
C VAL A 173 -11.94 -8.82 4.46
N GLU A 174 -13.17 -8.32 4.41
CA GLU A 174 -13.89 -8.06 3.16
C GLU A 174 -14.59 -6.70 3.25
N VAL A 175 -14.02 -5.70 2.58
CA VAL A 175 -14.60 -4.37 2.36
C VAL A 175 -15.03 -4.27 0.92
N ILE A 176 -16.29 -3.93 0.68
CA ILE A 176 -16.86 -3.85 -0.68
C ILE A 176 -16.18 -2.72 -1.45
N ILE A 177 -15.40 -3.09 -2.49
CA ILE A 177 -14.59 -2.13 -3.26
C ILE A 177 -15.42 -1.08 -4.00
N ASP A 178 -16.60 -1.43 -4.49
CA ASP A 178 -17.53 -0.49 -5.15
C ASP A 178 -18.60 0.06 -4.18
N GLY A 179 -18.42 -0.18 -2.87
CA GLY A 179 -19.19 0.44 -1.79
C GLY A 179 -18.64 1.83 -1.42
N PRO A 180 -19.24 2.50 -0.40
CA PRO A 180 -18.88 3.87 -0.02
C PRO A 180 -17.38 4.05 0.29
N THR A 181 -16.79 3.14 1.06
CA THR A 181 -15.37 3.17 1.44
C THR A 181 -14.46 3.09 0.22
N GLY A 182 -14.69 2.13 -0.68
CA GLY A 182 -13.90 1.99 -1.91
C GLY A 182 -14.07 3.20 -2.82
N GLN A 183 -15.29 3.68 -3.05
CA GLN A 183 -15.55 4.89 -3.83
C GLN A 183 -14.80 6.11 -3.27
N ARG A 184 -14.74 6.25 -1.95
CA ARG A 184 -13.99 7.32 -1.29
C ARG A 184 -12.49 7.20 -1.57
N LEU A 185 -11.90 6.01 -1.47
CA LEU A 185 -10.48 5.76 -1.77
C LEU A 185 -10.12 6.14 -3.21
N PHE A 186 -10.89 5.70 -4.19
CA PHE A 186 -10.67 6.05 -5.59
C PHE A 186 -10.82 7.55 -5.84
N SER A 187 -11.87 8.17 -5.25
CA SER A 187 -12.08 9.62 -5.32
C SER A 187 -10.94 10.43 -4.67
N MET A 188 -10.38 9.95 -3.55
CA MET A 188 -9.22 10.56 -2.89
C MET A 188 -8.02 10.59 -3.83
N SER A 189 -7.70 9.46 -4.47
CA SER A 189 -6.61 9.37 -5.44
C SER A 189 -6.81 10.32 -6.63
N GLU A 190 -8.00 10.36 -7.22
CA GLU A 190 -8.30 11.31 -8.32
C GLU A 190 -8.11 12.77 -7.92
N LYS A 191 -8.61 13.15 -6.73
CA LYS A 191 -8.57 14.54 -6.24
C LYS A 191 -7.16 14.99 -5.89
N THR A 192 -6.35 14.10 -5.33
CA THR A 192 -5.00 14.43 -4.84
C THR A 192 -3.92 14.16 -5.88
N GLY A 193 -4.18 13.29 -6.85
CA GLY A 193 -3.18 12.75 -7.78
C GLY A 193 -2.22 11.75 -7.14
N LEU A 194 -2.40 11.42 -5.85
CA LEU A 194 -1.56 10.44 -5.16
C LEU A 194 -2.00 9.02 -5.49
N ALA A 195 -1.03 8.13 -5.66
CA ALA A 195 -1.30 6.70 -5.79
C ALA A 195 -1.75 6.09 -4.45
N PHE A 196 -2.50 5.01 -4.51
CA PHE A 196 -2.85 4.19 -3.35
C PHE A 196 -2.71 2.71 -3.67
N GLN A 197 -2.36 1.95 -2.64
CA GLN A 197 -2.18 0.51 -2.72
C GLN A 197 -3.41 -0.20 -2.19
N ILE A 198 -3.81 -1.29 -2.84
CA ILE A 198 -4.88 -2.17 -2.37
C ILE A 198 -4.41 -3.60 -2.25
N HIS A 199 -4.60 -4.19 -1.06
CA HIS A 199 -4.63 -5.63 -0.90
C HIS A 199 -6.03 -6.12 -1.28
N TYR A 200 -6.12 -6.77 -2.41
CA TYR A 200 -7.39 -7.23 -2.93
C TYR A 200 -7.21 -8.62 -3.53
N GLU A 201 -7.58 -9.60 -2.74
CA GLU A 201 -7.40 -11.02 -3.10
C GLU A 201 -8.04 -11.36 -4.44
N ILE A 202 -7.40 -12.25 -5.17
CA ILE A 202 -7.79 -12.60 -6.52
C ILE A 202 -8.83 -13.73 -6.47
N GLU A 203 -10.09 -13.35 -6.70
CA GLU A 203 -11.21 -14.28 -6.94
C GLU A 203 -12.08 -13.75 -8.10
N ASP A 204 -12.65 -14.63 -8.89
CA ASP A 204 -13.46 -14.26 -10.07
C ASP A 204 -14.60 -13.29 -9.72
N ARG A 205 -15.21 -13.44 -8.52
CA ARG A 205 -16.30 -12.57 -8.04
C ARG A 205 -15.85 -11.12 -7.74
N PHE A 206 -14.56 -10.90 -7.49
CA PHE A 206 -14.02 -9.58 -7.16
C PHE A 206 -13.52 -8.81 -8.38
N LEU A 207 -13.33 -9.47 -9.51
CA LEU A 207 -12.80 -8.83 -10.71
C LEU A 207 -13.77 -7.80 -11.30
N PRO A 208 -15.08 -8.09 -11.51
CA PRO A 208 -15.99 -7.10 -12.08
C PRO A 208 -16.17 -5.82 -11.24
N PRO A 209 -16.31 -5.88 -9.90
CA PRO A 209 -16.34 -4.66 -9.07
C PRO A 209 -15.07 -3.81 -9.18
N LEU A 210 -13.88 -4.43 -9.22
CA LEU A 210 -12.61 -3.73 -9.41
C LEU A 210 -12.57 -3.04 -10.78
N GLU A 211 -12.91 -3.75 -11.86
CA GLU A 211 -12.95 -3.19 -13.21
C GLU A 211 -13.92 -2.00 -13.32
N LYS A 212 -15.09 -2.12 -12.69
CA LYS A 212 -16.06 -1.02 -12.58
C LYS A 212 -15.44 0.22 -11.93
N MET A 213 -14.73 0.04 -10.83
CA MET A 213 -14.09 1.15 -10.12
C MET A 213 -12.96 1.79 -10.92
N LEU A 214 -12.13 0.99 -11.59
CA LEU A 214 -11.08 1.49 -12.49
C LEU A 214 -11.64 2.30 -13.65
N ALA A 215 -12.77 1.88 -14.21
CA ALA A 215 -13.45 2.60 -15.29
C ALA A 215 -14.13 3.89 -14.79
N GLN A 216 -14.72 3.85 -13.60
CA GLN A 216 -15.44 4.99 -13.00
C GLN A 216 -14.49 6.11 -12.56
N TYR A 217 -13.27 5.76 -12.15
CA TYR A 217 -12.25 6.70 -11.66
C TYR A 217 -10.97 6.63 -12.50
N PRO A 218 -10.99 7.07 -13.76
CA PRO A 218 -9.88 6.87 -14.70
C PRO A 218 -8.61 7.67 -14.35
N LYS A 219 -8.70 8.66 -13.45
CA LYS A 219 -7.55 9.44 -12.97
C LYS A 219 -7.01 8.93 -11.63
N ALA A 220 -7.69 8.03 -10.96
CA ALA A 220 -7.17 7.37 -9.76
C ALA A 220 -5.93 6.54 -10.14
N ARG A 221 -4.90 6.52 -9.28
CA ARG A 221 -3.67 5.76 -9.49
C ARG A 221 -3.66 4.57 -8.55
N VAL A 222 -4.04 3.42 -9.06
CA VAL A 222 -4.26 2.21 -8.25
C VAL A 222 -3.07 1.27 -8.39
N ILE A 223 -2.47 0.88 -7.27
CA ILE A 223 -1.48 -0.20 -7.21
C ILE A 223 -2.19 -1.42 -6.63
N TRP A 224 -2.41 -2.44 -7.45
CA TRP A 224 -2.93 -3.71 -6.99
C TRP A 224 -1.77 -4.59 -6.52
N CYS A 225 -1.71 -4.77 -5.20
CA CYS A 225 -0.61 -5.46 -4.56
C CYS A 225 -0.58 -6.95 -4.92
N HIS A 226 0.64 -7.51 -4.93
CA HIS A 226 0.90 -8.94 -5.06
C HIS A 226 0.43 -9.57 -6.37
N VAL A 227 0.80 -9.00 -7.51
CA VAL A 227 0.46 -9.58 -8.81
C VAL A 227 0.79 -11.09 -8.86
N ALA A 228 -0.13 -11.88 -9.41
CA ALA A 228 -0.02 -13.33 -9.48
C ALA A 228 -0.05 -14.08 -8.13
N GLN A 229 -0.39 -13.44 -7.01
CA GLN A 229 -0.62 -14.11 -5.74
C GLN A 229 -2.09 -14.57 -5.65
N VAL A 230 -2.33 -15.85 -5.81
CA VAL A 230 -3.66 -16.46 -5.80
C VAL A 230 -3.75 -17.55 -4.74
N ARG A 231 -4.52 -17.30 -3.68
CA ARG A 231 -4.62 -18.22 -2.53
C ARG A 231 -5.56 -19.39 -2.76
N PHE A 232 -6.58 -19.22 -3.62
CA PHE A 232 -7.58 -20.22 -3.95
C PHE A 232 -7.76 -20.32 -5.47
N SER A 233 -7.06 -21.25 -6.10
CA SER A 233 -7.05 -21.39 -7.57
C SER A 233 -8.41 -21.68 -8.15
N GLU A 234 -9.23 -22.43 -7.41
CA GLU A 234 -10.61 -22.79 -7.80
C GLU A 234 -11.57 -21.58 -7.80
N ARG A 235 -11.22 -20.50 -7.12
CA ARG A 235 -11.99 -19.25 -7.08
C ARG A 235 -11.49 -18.20 -8.05
N ALA A 236 -10.37 -18.44 -8.72
CA ALA A 236 -9.67 -17.48 -9.56
C ALA A 236 -9.38 -18.11 -10.94
N SER A 237 -10.40 -18.69 -11.56
CA SER A 237 -10.29 -19.43 -12.82
C SER A 237 -9.96 -18.52 -14.01
N GLN A 238 -10.41 -17.26 -13.96
CA GLN A 238 -10.21 -16.26 -15.02
C GLN A 238 -8.83 -15.58 -14.93
N TYR A 239 -8.23 -15.52 -13.74
CA TYR A 239 -7.02 -14.76 -13.53
C TYR A 239 -5.77 -15.45 -14.10
N SER A 240 -5.16 -14.81 -15.07
CA SER A 240 -3.98 -15.28 -15.79
C SER A 240 -3.16 -14.09 -16.30
N ALA A 241 -1.95 -14.33 -16.81
CA ALA A 241 -1.16 -13.29 -17.46
C ALA A 241 -1.92 -12.62 -18.63
N THR A 242 -2.67 -13.40 -19.41
CA THR A 242 -3.53 -12.89 -20.49
C THR A 242 -4.65 -11.98 -19.96
N TYR A 243 -5.28 -12.36 -18.84
CA TYR A 243 -6.29 -11.52 -18.23
C TYR A 243 -5.70 -10.19 -17.73
N VAL A 244 -4.53 -10.22 -17.10
CA VAL A 244 -3.81 -9.03 -16.64
C VAL A 244 -3.38 -8.15 -17.81
N ASP A 245 -2.94 -8.73 -18.94
CA ASP A 245 -2.67 -7.98 -20.19
C ASP A 245 -3.92 -7.19 -20.63
N GLY A 246 -5.08 -7.85 -20.63
CA GLY A 246 -6.35 -7.21 -20.96
C GLY A 246 -6.74 -6.09 -19.99
N LEU A 247 -6.48 -6.26 -18.69
CA LEU A 247 -6.70 -5.20 -17.69
C LEU A 247 -5.80 -3.99 -17.95
N ILE A 248 -4.50 -4.20 -18.16
CA ILE A 248 -3.52 -3.13 -18.38
C ILE A 248 -3.88 -2.31 -19.64
N ARG A 249 -4.33 -2.97 -20.70
CA ARG A 249 -4.76 -2.30 -21.93
C ARG A 249 -6.02 -1.45 -21.76
N ARG A 250 -6.95 -1.91 -20.93
CA ARG A 250 -8.22 -1.20 -20.68
C ARG A 250 -8.08 -0.10 -19.63
N PHE A 251 -7.20 -0.27 -18.64
CA PHE A 251 -7.10 0.60 -17.47
C PHE A 251 -5.68 1.19 -17.32
N PRO A 252 -5.42 2.35 -17.93
CA PRO A 252 -4.10 2.99 -17.85
C PRO A 252 -3.74 3.50 -16.44
N ASN A 253 -4.69 3.52 -15.55
CA ASN A 253 -4.59 3.92 -14.15
C ASN A 253 -4.26 2.77 -13.19
N LEU A 254 -4.10 1.53 -13.70
CA LEU A 254 -3.77 0.34 -12.91
C LEU A 254 -2.29 0.01 -12.99
N TYR A 255 -1.68 -0.21 -11.83
CA TYR A 255 -0.31 -0.65 -11.61
C TYR A 255 -0.32 -1.90 -10.73
N PHE A 256 0.81 -2.62 -10.72
CA PHE A 256 0.98 -3.81 -9.89
C PHE A 256 2.31 -3.74 -9.17
N ASP A 257 2.37 -4.22 -7.94
CA ASP A 257 3.66 -4.49 -7.30
C ASP A 257 4.12 -5.94 -7.53
N THR A 258 5.38 -6.18 -7.22
CA THR A 258 6.05 -7.46 -7.45
C THR A 258 6.32 -8.24 -6.16
N ALA A 259 5.58 -7.98 -5.10
CA ALA A 259 5.66 -8.70 -3.83
C ALA A 259 4.80 -9.97 -3.81
N PHE A 260 5.05 -10.90 -4.69
CA PHE A 260 4.20 -12.09 -4.92
C PHE A 260 4.64 -13.37 -4.17
N GLY A 261 5.57 -13.26 -3.22
CA GLY A 261 6.10 -14.41 -2.50
C GLY A 261 7.10 -15.24 -3.32
N ASP A 262 7.59 -16.33 -2.75
CA ASP A 262 8.56 -17.21 -3.42
C ASP A 262 7.92 -18.47 -4.02
N SER A 263 8.73 -19.22 -4.78
CA SER A 263 8.29 -20.45 -5.48
C SER A 263 7.90 -21.59 -4.53
N ALA A 264 8.33 -21.56 -3.27
CA ALA A 264 8.03 -22.58 -2.26
C ALA A 264 6.81 -22.21 -1.39
N SER A 265 6.26 -21.01 -1.55
CA SER A 265 5.17 -20.52 -0.71
C SER A 265 3.86 -21.29 -0.96
N ILE A 266 3.42 -22.04 0.05
CA ILE A 266 2.14 -22.77 0.06
C ILE A 266 1.16 -22.05 0.99
N TYR A 267 -0.07 -21.82 0.52
CA TYR A 267 -1.12 -21.30 1.37
C TYR A 267 -1.74 -22.44 2.19
N PRO A 268 -1.69 -22.39 3.54
CA PRO A 268 -2.03 -23.56 4.35
C PRO A 268 -3.48 -23.99 4.25
N VAL A 269 -4.41 -23.06 3.97
CA VAL A 269 -5.86 -23.35 3.91
C VAL A 269 -6.22 -24.11 2.64
N SER A 270 -5.68 -23.71 1.49
CA SER A 270 -5.94 -24.38 0.21
C SER A 270 -4.94 -25.51 -0.09
N GLY A 271 -3.80 -25.54 0.60
CA GLY A 271 -2.72 -26.47 0.27
C GLY A 271 -2.02 -26.18 -1.05
N GLN A 272 -2.30 -25.03 -1.67
CA GLN A 272 -1.83 -24.68 -3.01
C GLN A 272 -0.66 -23.70 -2.97
N ARG A 273 0.20 -23.76 -3.99
CA ARG A 273 1.20 -22.73 -4.24
C ARG A 273 0.45 -21.43 -4.61
N HIS A 274 0.60 -20.39 -3.80
CA HIS A 274 -0.16 -19.16 -4.01
C HIS A 274 0.53 -18.15 -4.93
N SER A 275 1.83 -18.26 -5.20
CA SER A 275 2.54 -17.40 -6.15
C SER A 275 2.58 -18.07 -7.53
N ARG A 276 1.72 -17.62 -8.45
CA ARG A 276 1.57 -18.20 -9.79
C ARG A 276 2.65 -17.82 -10.77
N ILE A 277 3.48 -16.82 -10.44
CA ILE A 277 4.53 -16.34 -11.34
C ILE A 277 5.69 -17.34 -11.47
N TRP A 278 5.89 -18.22 -10.49
CA TRP A 278 6.99 -19.15 -10.45
C TRP A 278 6.62 -20.49 -11.08
N SER A 279 7.54 -21.03 -11.87
CA SER A 279 7.53 -22.41 -12.34
C SER A 279 8.03 -23.38 -11.26
N ASP A 280 7.93 -24.69 -11.51
CA ASP A 280 8.31 -25.70 -10.52
C ASP A 280 9.83 -25.73 -10.24
N ASN A 281 10.64 -25.29 -11.20
CA ASN A 281 12.10 -25.15 -11.01
C ASN A 281 12.51 -23.81 -10.34
N GLY A 282 11.54 -22.98 -9.92
CA GLY A 282 11.80 -21.71 -9.25
C GLY A 282 12.12 -20.55 -10.19
N ASP A 283 12.01 -20.72 -11.50
CA ASP A 283 12.20 -19.63 -12.46
C ASP A 283 10.86 -18.90 -12.73
N VAL A 284 10.93 -17.67 -13.25
CA VAL A 284 9.75 -16.92 -13.68
C VAL A 284 9.14 -17.60 -14.90
N LYS A 285 7.85 -17.88 -14.85
CA LYS A 285 7.12 -18.45 -15.98
C LYS A 285 7.15 -17.51 -17.18
N PRO A 286 7.33 -18.05 -18.41
CA PRO A 286 7.41 -17.23 -19.62
C PRO A 286 6.23 -16.27 -19.79
N GLU A 287 4.99 -16.72 -19.57
CA GLU A 287 3.79 -15.90 -19.74
C GLU A 287 3.76 -14.67 -18.83
N TRP A 288 4.25 -14.77 -17.61
CA TRP A 288 4.34 -13.64 -16.68
C TRP A 288 5.53 -12.73 -17.00
N ARG A 289 6.67 -13.30 -17.38
CA ARG A 289 7.83 -12.52 -17.83
C ARG A 289 7.48 -11.71 -19.07
N ASP A 290 6.85 -12.34 -20.07
CA ASP A 290 6.50 -11.72 -21.34
C ASP A 290 5.44 -10.62 -21.14
N LEU A 291 4.49 -10.79 -20.21
CA LEU A 291 3.57 -9.74 -19.77
C LEU A 291 4.33 -8.50 -19.21
N ILE A 292 5.30 -8.72 -18.31
CA ILE A 292 6.10 -7.63 -17.73
C ILE A 292 6.92 -6.92 -18.80
N VAL A 293 7.49 -7.67 -19.74
CA VAL A 293 8.25 -7.12 -20.86
C VAL A 293 7.37 -6.32 -21.82
N ALA A 294 6.12 -6.77 -22.04
CA ALA A 294 5.17 -6.05 -22.88
C ALA A 294 4.63 -4.76 -22.25
N HIS A 295 4.57 -4.71 -20.93
CA HIS A 295 4.02 -3.58 -20.17
C HIS A 295 4.97 -3.10 -19.05
N PRO A 296 6.23 -2.78 -19.35
CA PRO A 296 7.24 -2.54 -18.32
C PRO A 296 6.85 -1.40 -17.35
N GLY A 297 6.14 -0.39 -17.83
CA GLY A 297 5.70 0.77 -17.05
C GLY A 297 4.57 0.51 -16.05
N ARG A 298 4.13 -0.74 -15.86
CA ARG A 298 3.00 -1.09 -14.99
C ARG A 298 3.39 -1.86 -13.73
N PHE A 299 4.65 -2.27 -13.62
CA PHE A 299 5.14 -3.09 -12.52
C PHE A 299 6.12 -2.32 -11.65
N LEU A 300 5.99 -2.46 -10.35
CA LEU A 300 6.72 -1.72 -9.33
C LEU A 300 7.42 -2.70 -8.40
N SER A 301 8.66 -2.43 -8.02
CA SER A 301 9.37 -3.23 -7.02
C SER A 301 8.71 -3.09 -5.65
N ALA A 302 8.55 -4.23 -4.96
CA ALA A 302 8.05 -4.27 -3.60
C ALA A 302 8.59 -5.49 -2.83
N LEU A 303 8.71 -5.36 -1.52
CA LEU A 303 9.17 -6.44 -0.63
C LEU A 303 8.03 -7.02 0.22
N ASP A 304 6.97 -6.30 0.46
CA ASP A 304 5.90 -6.64 1.40
C ASP A 304 6.48 -7.04 2.78
N LEU A 305 7.37 -6.22 3.32
CA LEU A 305 7.93 -6.44 4.65
C LEU A 305 6.96 -5.88 5.69
N GLY A 306 6.24 -6.77 6.36
CA GLY A 306 5.48 -6.41 7.57
C GLY A 306 6.36 -6.48 8.82
N GLN A 307 5.82 -6.00 9.94
CA GLN A 307 6.47 -5.92 11.25
C GLN A 307 7.31 -7.15 11.63
N ASP A 308 6.77 -8.34 11.44
CA ASP A 308 7.37 -9.61 11.85
C ASP A 308 8.40 -10.14 10.82
N ARG A 309 8.64 -9.40 9.74
CA ARG A 309 9.53 -9.77 8.64
C ARG A 309 10.69 -8.79 8.42
N LEU A 310 10.66 -7.61 9.02
CA LEU A 310 11.69 -6.59 8.83
C LEU A 310 13.11 -7.10 9.15
N HIS A 311 13.27 -7.97 10.13
CA HIS A 311 14.57 -8.60 10.44
C HIS A 311 15.06 -9.56 9.35
N ARG A 312 14.23 -9.90 8.37
CA ARG A 312 14.54 -10.76 7.23
C ARG A 312 14.75 -9.99 5.93
N ILE A 313 14.91 -8.68 6.00
CA ILE A 313 15.03 -7.81 4.81
C ILE A 313 16.08 -8.33 3.80
N ALA A 314 17.22 -8.85 4.28
CA ALA A 314 18.25 -9.39 3.41
C ALA A 314 17.79 -10.63 2.59
N GLU A 315 16.94 -11.47 3.17
CA GLU A 315 16.37 -12.63 2.47
C GLU A 315 15.38 -12.18 1.39
N TYR A 316 14.54 -11.18 1.71
CA TYR A 316 13.57 -10.62 0.77
C TYR A 316 14.28 -9.86 -0.35
N ASP A 317 15.32 -9.07 -0.03
CA ASP A 317 16.18 -8.42 -1.03
C ASP A 317 16.79 -9.42 -2.00
N GLN A 318 17.35 -10.53 -1.51
CA GLN A 318 17.93 -11.59 -2.35
C GLN A 318 16.90 -12.18 -3.32
N LYS A 319 15.69 -12.49 -2.84
CA LYS A 319 14.59 -13.02 -3.66
C LYS A 319 14.12 -12.03 -4.71
N HIS A 320 13.99 -10.76 -4.31
CA HIS A 320 13.58 -9.71 -5.22
C HIS A 320 14.64 -9.44 -6.30
N ARG A 321 15.92 -9.39 -5.94
CA ARG A 321 17.02 -9.27 -6.92
C ARG A 321 17.09 -10.48 -7.85
N TYR A 322 16.83 -11.69 -7.35
CA TYR A 322 16.71 -12.85 -8.21
C TYR A 322 15.60 -12.67 -9.25
N PHE A 323 14.42 -12.25 -8.84
CA PHE A 323 13.33 -11.92 -9.77
C PHE A 323 13.76 -10.88 -10.80
N LEU A 324 14.30 -9.73 -10.37
CA LEU A 324 14.77 -8.68 -11.26
C LEU A 324 15.82 -9.20 -12.27
N SER A 325 16.68 -10.13 -11.86
CA SER A 325 17.71 -10.72 -12.75
C SER A 325 17.11 -11.55 -13.89
N ARG A 326 15.85 -11.97 -13.78
CA ARG A 326 15.14 -12.75 -14.82
C ARG A 326 14.51 -11.85 -15.90
N LEU A 327 14.56 -10.53 -15.73
CA LEU A 327 14.10 -9.55 -16.69
C LEU A 327 15.24 -9.02 -17.56
N PRO A 328 14.98 -8.66 -18.83
CA PRO A 328 15.95 -7.93 -19.67
C PRO A 328 16.44 -6.65 -18.98
N ASP A 329 17.70 -6.25 -19.22
CA ASP A 329 18.32 -5.13 -18.51
C ASP A 329 17.52 -3.82 -18.59
N SER A 330 17.01 -3.45 -19.77
CA SER A 330 16.19 -2.24 -19.93
C SER A 330 14.90 -2.28 -19.08
N ILE A 331 14.24 -3.44 -19.07
CA ILE A 331 13.00 -3.66 -18.32
C ILE A 331 13.27 -3.70 -16.81
N ARG A 332 14.41 -4.30 -16.41
CA ARG A 332 14.83 -4.39 -15.02
C ARG A 332 14.93 -3.03 -14.34
N HIS A 333 15.51 -2.04 -15.02
CA HIS A 333 15.60 -0.67 -14.49
C HIS A 333 14.23 0.01 -14.38
N GLU A 334 13.33 -0.22 -15.35
CA GLU A 334 11.96 0.29 -15.28
C GLU A 334 11.25 -0.23 -14.02
N VAL A 335 11.24 -1.54 -13.84
CA VAL A 335 10.57 -2.19 -12.69
C VAL A 335 11.26 -1.84 -11.37
N ALA A 336 12.60 -1.78 -11.35
CA ALA A 336 13.35 -1.55 -10.12
C ALA A 336 13.06 -0.18 -9.51
N TYR A 337 13.12 0.90 -10.27
CA TYR A 337 12.98 2.25 -9.69
C TYR A 337 12.32 3.30 -10.57
N ARG A 338 12.40 3.21 -11.91
CA ARG A 338 11.91 4.28 -12.80
C ARG A 338 10.40 4.44 -12.75
N ASN A 339 9.68 3.32 -12.73
CA ASN A 339 8.22 3.35 -12.66
C ASN A 339 7.72 3.94 -11.35
N ALA A 340 8.31 3.54 -10.21
CA ALA A 340 7.97 4.11 -8.92
C ALA A 340 8.30 5.60 -8.87
N TRP A 341 9.45 6.01 -9.42
CA TRP A 341 9.80 7.42 -9.57
C TRP A 341 8.74 8.20 -10.35
N LYS A 342 8.39 7.69 -11.54
CA LYS A 342 7.37 8.31 -12.40
C LYS A 342 5.99 8.37 -11.73
N LEU A 343 5.63 7.31 -11.01
CA LEU A 343 4.36 7.26 -10.28
C LEU A 343 4.31 8.30 -9.16
N LEU A 344 5.39 8.45 -8.39
CA LEU A 344 5.47 9.37 -7.26
C LEU A 344 5.56 10.84 -7.69
N PHE A 345 6.35 11.13 -8.74
CA PHE A 345 6.73 12.50 -9.10
C PHE A 345 6.19 12.99 -10.45
N ASN A 346 5.52 12.12 -11.20
CA ASN A 346 4.99 12.42 -12.53
C ASN A 346 6.07 12.94 -13.51
N GLU A 347 7.30 12.47 -13.36
CA GLU A 347 8.44 12.79 -14.23
C GLU A 347 9.31 11.56 -14.47
N GLU A 348 10.07 11.56 -15.57
CA GLU A 348 11.04 10.49 -15.84
C GLU A 348 12.27 10.65 -14.92
N PHE A 349 12.86 9.50 -14.52
CA PHE A 349 14.13 9.52 -13.80
C PHE A 349 15.28 9.78 -14.79
N ALA A 350 15.91 10.95 -14.69
CA ALA A 350 17.00 11.40 -15.54
C ALA A 350 18.35 11.47 -14.79
#